data_d1f9ce8e3cdc0cf6a3dea767e1566c9a
#
_entry.id   d1f9ce8e3cdc0cf6a3dea767e1566c9a
#
_cell.length_a   1.000
_cell.length_b   1.000
_cell.length_c   1.000
_cell.angle_alpha   90.00
_cell.angle_beta   90.00
_cell.angle_gamma   90.00
#
_symmetry.space_group_name_H-M   'P 1'
#
loop_
_entity.id
_entity.type
_entity.pdbx_description
1 polymer ?
#
loop_
_entity_poly.entity_id
_entity_poly.type
_entity_poly.pdbx_seq_one_letter_code
_entity_poly.pdbx_strand_id
1 'polypeptide(L)'
;MRKTKIICTLGPSTDKGDVLRDLIANGMNVARFNFSHVSYEEHGGRLAKLKALREELGKPVAALLDTKGPEIRLKEFKNGVEMLEAGQTFTLTTREVEGTKEICSITRSEERRVGKECRSRWSPYH
;
A
#
# COMPACT_ATOMS: atom_id res chain seq x y z
N MET A 1 15.41 -14.29 -25.26
CA MET A 1 14.79 -14.23 -23.93
C MET A 1 15.25 -12.96 -23.23
N ARG A 2 14.33 -12.08 -22.76
CA ARG A 2 14.73 -10.87 -22.04
C ARG A 2 15.35 -11.24 -20.69
N LYS A 3 16.51 -10.71 -20.37
CA LYS A 3 17.15 -10.91 -19.05
C LYS A 3 16.45 -10.11 -17.95
N THR A 4 15.95 -8.91 -18.29
CA THR A 4 15.18 -8.05 -17.37
C THR A 4 13.72 -8.49 -17.30
N LYS A 5 13.20 -8.64 -16.10
CA LYS A 5 11.77 -8.91 -15.83
C LYS A 5 11.03 -7.61 -15.50
N ILE A 6 9.85 -7.46 -16.07
CA ILE A 6 8.99 -6.28 -15.86
C ILE A 6 7.90 -6.63 -14.86
N ILE A 7 7.86 -5.90 -13.76
CA ILE A 7 6.83 -6.02 -12.72
C ILE A 7 5.92 -4.79 -12.84
N CYS A 8 4.62 -5.01 -13.02
CA CYS A 8 3.63 -3.93 -13.06
C CYS A 8 2.68 -4.05 -11.86
N THR A 9 2.51 -2.96 -11.11
CA THR A 9 1.51 -2.90 -10.05
C THR A 9 0.13 -2.67 -10.65
N LEU A 10 -0.82 -3.56 -10.32
CA LEU A 10 -2.20 -3.42 -10.75
C LEU A 10 -2.97 -2.45 -9.84
N GLY A 11 -3.79 -1.62 -10.44
CA GLY A 11 -4.58 -0.62 -9.75
C GLY A 11 -5.66 -0.05 -10.67
N PRO A 12 -6.38 1.01 -10.26
CA PRO A 12 -7.50 1.58 -11.03
C PRO A 12 -7.14 1.97 -12.47
N SER A 13 -5.89 2.36 -12.71
CA SER A 13 -5.41 2.70 -14.05
C SER A 13 -5.34 1.49 -14.98
N THR A 14 -5.05 0.30 -14.44
CA THR A 14 -4.95 -0.94 -15.20
C THR A 14 -6.29 -1.66 -15.36
N ASP A 15 -7.33 -1.21 -14.62
CA ASP A 15 -8.68 -1.77 -14.71
C ASP A 15 -9.45 -1.27 -15.95
N LYS A 16 -8.98 -0.16 -16.52
CA LYS A 16 -9.63 0.50 -17.67
C LYS A 16 -9.41 -0.30 -18.95
N GLY A 17 -10.52 -0.61 -19.65
CA GLY A 17 -10.49 -1.22 -20.99
C GLY A 17 -9.55 -2.41 -21.10
N ASP A 18 -8.68 -2.38 -22.09
CA ASP A 18 -7.74 -3.45 -22.44
C ASP A 18 -6.31 -3.22 -21.91
N VAL A 19 -6.11 -2.25 -21.02
CA VAL A 19 -4.75 -1.89 -20.51
C VAL A 19 -4.02 -3.11 -19.94
N LEU A 20 -4.68 -3.95 -19.17
CA LEU A 20 -4.05 -5.16 -18.62
C LEU A 20 -3.64 -6.15 -19.73
N ARG A 21 -4.47 -6.31 -20.76
CA ARG A 21 -4.16 -7.11 -21.95
C ARG A 21 -2.93 -6.57 -22.68
N ASP A 22 -2.88 -5.27 -22.88
CA ASP A 22 -1.76 -4.60 -23.55
C ASP A 22 -0.46 -4.72 -22.77
N LEU A 23 -0.49 -4.61 -21.45
CA LEU A 23 0.67 -4.84 -20.59
C LEU A 23 1.22 -6.25 -20.75
N ILE A 24 0.35 -7.27 -20.76
CA ILE A 24 0.74 -8.66 -20.98
C ILE A 24 1.32 -8.84 -22.40
N ALA A 25 0.65 -8.29 -23.40
CA ALA A 25 1.09 -8.38 -24.79
C ALA A 25 2.46 -7.75 -25.00
N ASN A 26 2.72 -6.60 -24.37
CA ASN A 26 3.98 -5.85 -24.47
C ASN A 26 5.10 -6.36 -23.55
N GLY A 27 4.85 -7.40 -22.76
CA GLY A 27 5.93 -8.13 -22.08
C GLY A 27 5.99 -7.97 -20.57
N MET A 28 4.88 -7.66 -19.92
CA MET A 28 4.77 -7.79 -18.46
C MET A 28 5.05 -9.24 -18.05
N ASN A 29 5.89 -9.42 -17.06
CA ASN A 29 6.25 -10.73 -16.52
C ASN A 29 5.55 -11.03 -15.19
N VAL A 30 5.31 -10.00 -14.38
CA VAL A 30 4.74 -10.13 -13.05
C VAL A 30 3.69 -9.04 -12.84
N ALA A 31 2.51 -9.45 -12.42
CA ALA A 31 1.44 -8.57 -11.95
C ALA A 31 1.51 -8.49 -10.42
N ARG A 32 1.80 -7.30 -9.87
CA ARG A 32 1.89 -7.07 -8.43
C ARG A 32 0.56 -6.54 -7.89
N PHE A 33 0.05 -7.19 -6.86
CA PHE A 33 -1.14 -6.81 -6.11
C PHE A 33 -0.72 -6.24 -4.77
N ASN A 34 -0.89 -4.93 -4.58
CA ASN A 34 -0.54 -4.26 -3.33
C ASN A 34 -1.72 -4.30 -2.36
N PHE A 35 -1.65 -5.14 -1.33
CA PHE A 35 -2.69 -5.32 -0.32
C PHE A 35 -2.72 -4.25 0.77
N SER A 36 -1.89 -3.21 0.66
CA SER A 36 -1.89 -2.12 1.64
C SER A 36 -3.05 -1.13 1.47
N HIS A 37 -3.69 -1.05 0.30
CA HIS A 37 -4.59 0.05 -0.05
C HIS A 37 -5.91 -0.33 -0.72
N VAL A 38 -6.16 -1.61 -0.99
CA VAL A 38 -7.31 -2.05 -1.80
C VAL A 38 -8.04 -3.20 -1.12
N SER A 39 -9.35 -3.32 -1.36
CA SER A 39 -10.15 -4.41 -0.79
C SER A 39 -9.82 -5.77 -1.41
N TYR A 40 -10.12 -6.84 -0.68
CA TYR A 40 -9.92 -8.20 -1.17
C TYR A 40 -10.79 -8.52 -2.39
N GLU A 41 -12.00 -7.97 -2.47
CA GLU A 41 -12.94 -8.16 -3.57
C GLU A 41 -12.37 -7.57 -4.88
N GLU A 42 -11.83 -6.35 -4.83
CA GLU A 42 -11.22 -5.71 -5.99
C GLU A 42 -9.99 -6.48 -6.49
N HIS A 43 -9.14 -6.93 -5.58
CA HIS A 43 -8.00 -7.77 -5.94
C HIS A 43 -8.43 -9.13 -6.50
N GLY A 44 -9.51 -9.73 -5.98
CA GLY A 44 -10.10 -10.95 -6.51
C GLY A 44 -10.55 -10.81 -7.97
N GLY A 45 -11.24 -9.71 -8.29
CA GLY A 45 -11.65 -9.40 -9.66
C GLY A 45 -10.47 -9.22 -10.62
N ARG A 46 -9.45 -8.45 -10.20
CA ARG A 46 -8.22 -8.27 -11.00
C ARG A 46 -7.48 -9.58 -11.23
N LEU A 47 -7.40 -10.44 -10.21
CA LEU A 47 -6.75 -11.75 -10.32
C LEU A 47 -7.48 -12.67 -11.28
N ALA A 48 -8.82 -12.70 -11.24
CA ALA A 48 -9.63 -13.47 -12.18
C ALA A 48 -9.40 -13.01 -13.63
N LYS A 49 -9.40 -11.68 -13.86
CA LYS A 49 -9.10 -11.08 -15.17
C LYS A 49 -7.68 -11.44 -15.65
N LEU A 50 -6.69 -11.37 -14.76
CA LEU A 50 -5.31 -11.77 -15.07
C LEU A 50 -5.22 -13.23 -15.50
N LYS A 51 -5.88 -14.14 -14.78
CA LYS A 51 -5.90 -15.57 -15.10
C LYS A 51 -6.51 -15.83 -16.48
N ALA A 52 -7.65 -15.22 -16.78
CA ALA A 52 -8.31 -15.35 -18.07
C ALA A 52 -7.41 -14.85 -19.23
N LEU A 53 -6.84 -13.66 -19.09
CA LEU A 53 -5.97 -13.06 -20.11
C LEU A 53 -4.66 -13.86 -20.31
N ARG A 54 -4.13 -14.42 -19.24
CA ARG A 54 -2.92 -15.26 -19.32
C ARG A 54 -3.15 -16.52 -20.14
N GLU A 55 -4.31 -17.15 -19.98
CA GLU A 55 -4.71 -18.32 -20.76
C GLU A 55 -5.00 -17.94 -22.22
N GLU A 56 -5.74 -16.88 -22.43
CA GLU A 56 -6.09 -16.39 -23.78
C GLU A 56 -4.86 -16.02 -24.60
N LEU A 57 -3.90 -15.32 -24.00
CA LEU A 57 -2.69 -14.87 -24.71
C LEU A 57 -1.57 -15.91 -24.72
N GLY A 58 -1.73 -17.03 -24.03
CA GLY A 58 -0.70 -18.08 -23.92
C GLY A 58 0.61 -17.59 -23.32
N LYS A 59 0.56 -16.56 -22.44
CA LYS A 59 1.77 -15.96 -21.85
C LYS A 59 1.87 -16.23 -20.35
N PRO A 60 3.00 -16.76 -19.87
CA PRO A 60 3.22 -17.00 -18.45
C PRO A 60 3.47 -15.66 -17.73
N VAL A 61 2.48 -15.16 -17.02
CA VAL A 61 2.59 -13.98 -16.16
C VAL A 61 2.35 -14.40 -14.72
N ALA A 62 3.30 -14.13 -13.84
CA ALA A 62 3.17 -14.43 -12.42
C ALA A 62 2.29 -13.41 -11.72
N ALA A 63 1.53 -13.86 -10.72
CA ALA A 63 0.84 -12.99 -9.77
C ALA A 63 1.70 -12.86 -8.50
N LEU A 64 2.05 -11.64 -8.13
CA LEU A 64 2.81 -11.34 -6.92
C LEU A 64 1.89 -10.70 -5.91
N LEU A 65 1.71 -11.38 -4.78
CA LEU A 65 0.98 -10.88 -3.64
C LEU A 65 1.93 -10.10 -2.74
N ASP A 66 1.79 -8.78 -2.72
CA ASP A 66 2.55 -7.92 -1.82
C ASP A 66 1.71 -7.65 -0.57
N THR A 67 1.98 -8.45 0.45
CA THR A 67 1.23 -8.41 1.70
C THR A 67 1.69 -7.23 2.56
N LYS A 68 0.73 -6.65 3.27
CA LYS A 68 1.01 -5.64 4.28
C LYS A 68 1.84 -6.27 5.40
N GLY A 69 3.07 -5.79 5.58
CA GLY A 69 3.95 -6.20 6.66
C GLY A 69 3.54 -5.62 8.02
N PRO A 70 4.32 -5.88 9.08
CA PRO A 70 4.12 -5.31 10.41
C PRO A 70 4.51 -3.83 10.43
N GLU A 71 3.70 -2.99 9.80
CA GLU A 71 3.95 -1.55 9.72
C GLU A 71 3.07 -0.76 10.69
N ILE A 72 3.63 0.32 11.20
CA ILE A 72 2.91 1.31 12.00
C ILE A 72 2.68 2.52 11.09
N ARG A 73 1.41 2.88 10.86
CA ARG A 73 1.03 4.04 10.05
C ARG A 73 0.24 5.03 10.89
N LEU A 74 0.42 6.30 10.59
CA LEU A 74 -0.45 7.37 11.11
C LEU A 74 -1.85 7.19 10.53
N LYS A 75 -2.87 7.45 11.35
CA LYS A 75 -4.25 7.61 10.90
C LYS A 75 -4.47 9.01 10.32
N GLU A 76 -5.68 9.31 9.93
CA GLU A 76 -6.04 10.55 9.26
C GLU A 76 -5.90 11.76 10.20
N PHE A 77 -5.49 12.87 9.61
CA PHE A 77 -5.49 14.19 10.28
C PHE A 77 -6.81 14.89 10.01
N LYS A 78 -7.27 15.68 10.97
CA LYS A 78 -8.53 16.45 10.90
C LYS A 78 -8.66 17.26 9.60
N ASN A 79 -7.57 17.85 9.14
CA ASN A 79 -7.52 18.66 7.92
C ASN A 79 -6.88 17.91 6.72
N GLY A 80 -6.74 16.59 6.82
CA GLY A 80 -6.07 15.75 5.81
C GLY A 80 -4.55 15.84 5.85
N VAL A 81 -4.00 17.00 6.17
CA VAL A 81 -2.55 17.28 6.23
C VAL A 81 -2.25 18.23 7.40
N GLU A 82 -1.15 17.98 8.10
CA GLU A 82 -0.62 18.90 9.13
C GLU A 82 0.87 19.14 8.91
N MET A 83 1.28 20.39 9.07
CA MET A 83 2.68 20.80 8.98
C MET A 83 3.33 20.73 10.35
N LEU A 84 4.38 19.93 10.48
CA LEU A 84 5.13 19.78 11.72
C LEU A 84 6.39 20.65 11.67
N GLU A 85 6.77 21.21 12.80
CA GLU A 85 7.98 22.04 12.94
C GLU A 85 9.15 21.21 13.46
N ALA A 86 10.34 21.48 12.97
CA ALA A 86 11.54 20.79 13.42
C ALA A 86 11.76 21.00 14.94
N GLY A 87 11.91 19.88 15.65
CA GLY A 87 12.13 19.91 17.11
C GLY A 87 10.87 20.00 17.97
N GLN A 88 9.67 20.10 17.38
CA GLN A 88 8.43 20.01 18.17
C GLN A 88 8.24 18.60 18.74
N THR A 89 7.51 18.51 19.85
CA THR A 89 7.07 17.22 20.41
C THR A 89 5.78 16.79 19.70
N PHE A 90 5.78 15.54 19.19
CA PHE A 90 4.61 14.94 18.55
C PHE A 90 4.28 13.62 19.24
N THR A 91 3.02 13.42 19.62
CA THR A 91 2.58 12.24 20.35
C THR A 91 1.92 11.25 19.41
N LEU A 92 2.41 10.01 19.40
CA LEU A 92 1.76 8.88 18.74
C LEU A 92 0.98 8.08 19.76
N THR A 93 -0.30 7.82 19.49
CA THR A 93 -1.18 7.12 20.43
C THR A 93 -1.90 5.96 19.76
N THR A 94 -2.19 4.91 20.54
CA THR A 94 -3.03 3.79 20.10
C THR A 94 -4.53 4.08 20.31
N ARG A 95 -4.86 5.14 21.05
CA ARG A 95 -6.24 5.61 21.23
C ARG A 95 -6.76 6.20 19.92
N GLU A 96 -8.04 6.05 19.64
CA GLU A 96 -8.66 6.71 18.50
C GLU A 96 -8.87 8.20 18.80
N VAL A 97 -8.05 9.03 18.15
CA VAL A 97 -8.13 10.50 18.21
C VAL A 97 -7.98 11.06 16.80
N GLU A 98 -8.62 12.17 16.52
CA GLU A 98 -8.34 12.92 15.29
C GLU A 98 -6.90 13.45 15.33
N GLY A 99 -6.16 13.27 14.23
CA GLY A 99 -4.79 13.75 14.11
C GLY A 99 -4.74 15.30 14.12
N THR A 100 -3.86 15.84 14.94
CA THR A 100 -3.57 17.28 15.05
C THR A 100 -2.07 17.53 14.98
N LYS A 101 -1.62 18.77 15.12
CA LYS A 101 -0.19 19.12 15.20
C LYS A 101 0.56 18.50 16.38
N GLU A 102 -0.16 18.03 17.40
CA GLU A 102 0.43 17.56 18.66
C GLU A 102 0.32 16.04 18.85
N ILE A 103 -0.73 15.43 18.27
CA ILE A 103 -1.07 14.03 18.50
C ILE A 103 -1.68 13.39 17.25
N CYS A 104 -1.36 12.12 16.99
CA CYS A 104 -2.02 11.32 15.97
C CYS A 104 -2.16 9.87 16.41
N SER A 105 -3.27 9.26 16.04
CA SER A 105 -3.48 7.80 16.19
C SER A 105 -2.64 7.02 15.20
N ILE A 106 -2.20 5.84 15.62
CA ILE A 106 -1.51 4.88 14.76
C ILE A 106 -2.37 3.64 14.49
N THR A 107 -2.17 3.03 13.32
CA THR A 107 -2.98 1.90 12.84
C THR A 107 -2.74 0.60 13.58
N ARG A 108 -1.60 0.44 14.24
CA ARG A 108 -1.23 -0.82 14.89
C ARG A 108 -0.98 -0.64 16.38
N SER A 109 -1.90 -1.22 17.16
CA SER A 109 -1.69 -1.51 18.56
C SER A 109 -1.22 -2.96 18.68
N GLU A 110 0.09 -3.22 18.65
CA GLU A 110 0.58 -4.53 19.07
C GLU A 110 0.38 -4.69 20.58
N GLU A 111 0.02 -5.88 21.02
CA GLU A 111 -0.25 -6.17 22.43
C GLU A 111 0.89 -5.75 23.37
N ARG A 112 2.14 -5.77 22.91
CA ARG A 112 3.31 -5.32 23.67
C ARG A 112 3.42 -3.81 23.85
N ARG A 113 2.65 -3.02 23.07
CA ARG A 113 2.67 -1.54 23.09
C ARG A 113 1.38 -0.92 23.54
N VAL A 114 0.38 -1.73 23.85
CA VAL A 114 -0.89 -1.25 24.39
C VAL A 114 -0.64 -0.49 25.69
N GLY A 115 -1.06 0.78 25.73
CA GLY A 115 -0.92 1.66 26.89
C GLY A 115 0.38 2.46 26.98
N LYS A 116 1.31 2.34 26.03
CA LYS A 116 2.49 3.22 25.97
C LYS A 116 2.33 4.29 24.91
N GLU A 117 2.22 5.54 25.34
CA GLU A 117 2.38 6.68 24.45
C GLU A 117 3.85 6.85 24.08
N CYS A 118 4.16 6.86 22.80
CA CYS A 118 5.50 7.14 22.32
C CYS A 118 5.61 8.64 22.03
N ARG A 119 6.41 9.35 22.81
CA ARG A 119 6.81 10.73 22.52
C ARG A 119 8.11 10.69 21.74
N SER A 120 8.06 11.02 20.47
CA SER A 120 9.27 11.15 19.65
C SER A 120 9.53 12.62 19.35
N ARG A 121 10.79 13.02 19.45
CA ARG A 121 11.24 14.33 18.97
C ARG A 121 11.54 14.17 17.48
N TRP A 122 10.74 14.80 16.64
CA TRP A 122 10.95 14.72 15.20
C TRP A 122 12.24 15.43 14.79
N SER A 123 13.12 14.74 14.07
CA SER A 123 14.33 15.30 13.49
C SER A 123 14.31 15.10 11.98
N PRO A 124 14.54 16.14 11.16
CA PRO A 124 14.57 16.01 9.71
C PRO A 124 15.84 15.32 9.16
N TYR A 125 16.73 14.85 10.04
CA TYR A 125 18.02 14.26 9.67
C TYR A 125 18.18 12.81 10.14
N HIS A 126 17.20 11.96 9.78
CA HIS A 126 17.36 10.51 9.86
C HIS A 126 16.87 9.86 8.57
#